data_ee1bcfffa61dd5f0e1153c1b2e78d342
#
_entry.id   ee1bcfffa61dd5f0e1153c1b2e78d342
#
_cell.length_a   1.000
_cell.length_b   1.000
_cell.length_c   1.000
_cell.angle_alpha   90.00
_cell.angle_beta   90.00
_cell.angle_gamma   90.00
#
_symmetry.space_group_name_H-M   'P 1'
#
loop_
_entity.id
_entity.type
_entity.pdbx_description
1 polymer ?
#
loop_
_entity_poly.entity_id
_entity_poly.type
_entity_poly.pdbx_seq_one_letter_code
_entity_poly.pdbx_strand_id
1 'polypeptide(L)'
;GDGTTTATVLAHAILEQAKGVDINSRELKENINKAVKKVVKYLEKISIPVKGEMIDQIATISTNNEPTLGKIIGDAFRSVGETGVVMMEHSSLPETEVELVDGVQYEKGLTNPHFITNKAKKTAELENPAVLLIESPVENIRQIQSVLEHVIKKNMPLLIVADVEAPVMATLAMNKTKGNIKINIVNAPT
;
A
#
# COMPACT_ATOMS: atom_id res chain seq x y z
N GLY A 1 14.51 1.68 -12.01
CA GLY A 1 15.27 1.79 -13.19
C GLY A 1 15.37 0.58 -14.09
N ASP A 2 14.82 -0.59 -13.72
CA ASP A 2 14.89 -1.76 -14.58
C ASP A 2 14.04 -1.58 -15.86
N GLY A 3 14.58 -2.04 -17.00
CA GLY A 3 13.88 -1.98 -18.29
C GLY A 3 13.97 -0.67 -19.06
N THR A 4 14.61 0.37 -18.56
CA THR A 4 14.73 1.67 -19.27
C THR A 4 15.49 1.54 -20.59
N THR A 5 16.58 0.79 -20.60
CA THR A 5 17.36 0.51 -21.82
C THR A 5 16.53 -0.27 -22.83
N THR A 6 15.82 -1.29 -22.40
CA THR A 6 14.93 -2.11 -23.25
C THR A 6 13.82 -1.26 -23.86
N ALA A 7 13.18 -0.39 -23.07
CA ALA A 7 12.15 0.53 -23.56
C ALA A 7 12.69 1.48 -24.63
N THR A 8 13.91 2.02 -24.42
CA THR A 8 14.57 2.92 -25.38
C THR A 8 14.89 2.20 -26.69
N VAL A 9 15.45 0.99 -26.64
CA VAL A 9 15.75 0.17 -27.80
C VAL A 9 14.48 -0.18 -28.59
N LEU A 10 13.40 -0.57 -27.88
CA LEU A 10 12.11 -0.85 -28.52
C LEU A 10 11.50 0.37 -29.19
N ALA A 11 11.54 1.52 -28.52
CA ALA A 11 11.04 2.79 -29.10
C ALA A 11 11.82 3.14 -30.38
N HIS A 12 13.15 3.05 -30.34
CA HIS A 12 14.00 3.28 -31.51
C HIS A 12 13.67 2.32 -32.65
N ALA A 13 13.58 1.01 -32.37
CA ALA A 13 13.27 0.00 -33.37
C ALA A 13 11.90 0.23 -34.04
N ILE A 14 10.88 0.58 -33.25
CA ILE A 14 9.54 0.91 -33.78
C ILE A 14 9.61 2.12 -34.71
N LEU A 15 10.32 3.18 -34.31
CA LEU A 15 10.47 4.40 -35.12
C LEU A 15 11.22 4.12 -36.41
N GLU A 16 12.32 3.37 -36.38
CA GLU A 16 13.08 3.03 -37.59
C GLU A 16 12.23 2.22 -38.57
N GLN A 17 11.48 1.23 -38.12
CA GLN A 17 10.59 0.45 -38.99
C GLN A 17 9.41 1.29 -39.49
N ALA A 18 8.93 2.26 -38.73
CA ALA A 18 7.84 3.14 -39.13
C ALA A 18 8.22 4.11 -40.26
N LYS A 19 9.51 4.52 -40.39
CA LYS A 19 9.98 5.45 -41.42
C LYS A 19 9.80 4.96 -42.85
N GLY A 20 9.79 3.64 -43.07
CA GLY A 20 9.69 3.05 -44.40
C GLY A 20 8.25 2.67 -44.81
N VAL A 21 7.25 2.99 -44.02
CA VAL A 21 5.86 2.56 -44.24
C VAL A 21 5.05 3.67 -44.88
N ASP A 22 4.54 3.42 -46.11
CA ASP A 22 3.73 4.37 -46.87
C ASP A 22 2.24 4.25 -46.51
N ILE A 23 1.91 4.60 -45.27
CA ILE A 23 0.52 4.72 -44.75
C ILE A 23 0.38 5.99 -43.95
N ASN A 24 -0.87 6.48 -43.77
CA ASN A 24 -1.06 7.65 -42.96
C ASN A 24 -0.77 7.38 -41.46
N SER A 25 -0.37 8.43 -40.75
CA SER A 25 0.07 8.35 -39.36
C SER A 25 -0.98 7.77 -38.41
N ARG A 26 -2.26 7.97 -38.68
CA ARG A 26 -3.36 7.43 -37.86
C ARG A 26 -3.47 5.94 -38.01
N GLU A 27 -3.43 5.44 -39.24
CA GLU A 27 -3.49 4.01 -39.53
C GLU A 27 -2.24 3.29 -38.99
N LEU A 28 -1.06 3.91 -39.14
CA LEU A 28 0.17 3.41 -38.57
C LEU A 28 0.06 3.23 -37.04
N LYS A 29 -0.44 4.25 -36.35
CA LYS A 29 -0.65 4.22 -34.89
C LYS A 29 -1.63 3.11 -34.49
N GLU A 30 -2.74 2.96 -35.22
CA GLU A 30 -3.73 1.89 -34.96
C GLU A 30 -3.12 0.49 -35.14
N ASN A 31 -2.30 0.28 -36.18
CA ASN A 31 -1.64 -0.97 -36.44
C ASN A 31 -0.56 -1.29 -35.40
N ILE A 32 0.24 -0.33 -34.97
CA ILE A 32 1.20 -0.48 -33.88
C ILE A 32 0.46 -0.88 -32.59
N ASN A 33 -0.62 -0.20 -32.23
CA ASN A 33 -1.39 -0.52 -31.04
C ASN A 33 -2.00 -1.94 -31.10
N LYS A 34 -2.47 -2.38 -32.26
CA LYS A 34 -2.96 -3.77 -32.44
C LYS A 34 -1.82 -4.79 -32.25
N ALA A 35 -0.63 -4.49 -32.77
CA ALA A 35 0.55 -5.34 -32.61
C ALA A 35 0.99 -5.42 -31.14
N VAL A 36 1.06 -4.28 -30.44
CA VAL A 36 1.38 -4.21 -29.00
C VAL A 36 0.41 -5.07 -28.18
N LYS A 37 -0.91 -4.97 -28.43
CA LYS A 37 -1.89 -5.81 -27.74
C LYS A 37 -1.68 -7.31 -27.94
N LYS A 38 -1.22 -7.73 -29.13
CA LYS A 38 -0.88 -9.14 -29.38
C LYS A 38 0.37 -9.58 -28.63
N VAL A 39 1.39 -8.71 -28.58
CA VAL A 39 2.62 -8.98 -27.83
C VAL A 39 2.34 -9.07 -26.33
N VAL A 40 1.56 -8.14 -25.77
CA VAL A 40 1.16 -8.17 -24.35
C VAL A 40 0.45 -9.46 -24.00
N LYS A 41 -0.55 -9.88 -24.80
CA LYS A 41 -1.24 -11.16 -24.60
C LYS A 41 -0.31 -12.36 -24.67
N TYR A 42 0.68 -12.32 -25.54
CA TYR A 42 1.68 -13.37 -25.61
C TYR A 42 2.56 -13.41 -24.36
N LEU A 43 3.02 -12.24 -23.87
CA LEU A 43 3.79 -12.13 -22.64
C LEU A 43 3.00 -12.63 -21.42
N GLU A 44 1.73 -12.27 -21.30
CA GLU A 44 0.83 -12.79 -20.27
C GLU A 44 0.73 -14.32 -20.30
N LYS A 45 0.67 -14.90 -21.50
CA LYS A 45 0.60 -16.35 -21.66
C LYS A 45 1.88 -17.10 -21.26
N ILE A 46 3.04 -16.48 -21.48
CA ILE A 46 4.34 -17.10 -21.19
C ILE A 46 4.90 -16.72 -19.82
N SER A 47 4.27 -15.74 -19.14
CA SER A 47 4.67 -15.32 -17.80
C SER A 47 4.47 -16.48 -16.82
N ILE A 48 5.39 -16.61 -15.89
CA ILE A 48 5.33 -17.60 -14.81
C ILE A 48 5.25 -16.90 -13.47
N PRO A 49 4.49 -17.43 -12.50
CA PRO A 49 4.43 -16.86 -11.15
C PRO A 49 5.81 -16.90 -10.48
N VAL A 50 6.17 -15.81 -9.83
CA VAL A 50 7.42 -15.71 -9.08
C VAL A 50 7.29 -16.53 -7.80
N LYS A 51 8.22 -17.48 -7.59
CA LYS A 51 8.24 -18.35 -6.41
C LYS A 51 9.66 -18.63 -5.94
N GLY A 52 9.80 -18.81 -4.63
CA GLY A 52 11.06 -19.25 -4.00
C GLY A 52 12.24 -18.32 -4.31
N GLU A 53 13.33 -18.89 -4.82
CA GLU A 53 14.56 -18.15 -5.11
C GLU A 53 14.45 -17.15 -6.27
N MET A 54 13.38 -17.23 -7.07
CA MET A 54 13.15 -16.25 -8.13
C MET A 54 12.93 -14.84 -7.58
N ILE A 55 12.44 -14.73 -6.36
CA ILE A 55 12.29 -13.44 -5.66
C ILE A 55 13.66 -12.77 -5.50
N ASP A 56 14.68 -13.52 -5.10
CA ASP A 56 16.04 -13.00 -4.93
C ASP A 56 16.64 -12.53 -6.25
N GLN A 57 16.39 -13.27 -7.34
CA GLN A 57 16.86 -12.90 -8.68
C GLN A 57 16.22 -11.58 -9.15
N ILE A 58 14.92 -11.42 -8.96
CA ILE A 58 14.20 -10.18 -9.32
C ILE A 58 14.67 -9.02 -8.46
N ALA A 59 14.79 -9.22 -7.15
CA ALA A 59 15.30 -8.22 -6.24
C ALA A 59 16.73 -7.81 -6.59
N THR A 60 17.58 -8.75 -6.94
CA THR A 60 18.97 -8.50 -7.37
C THR A 60 19.03 -7.64 -8.63
N ILE A 61 18.19 -7.92 -9.63
CA ILE A 61 18.12 -7.10 -10.85
C ILE A 61 17.67 -5.67 -10.50
N SER A 62 16.68 -5.54 -9.62
CA SER A 62 16.12 -4.24 -9.20
C SER A 62 17.11 -3.41 -8.36
N THR A 63 18.06 -4.06 -7.71
CA THR A 63 19.13 -3.42 -6.90
C THR A 63 20.44 -3.26 -7.67
N ASN A 64 20.36 -3.05 -8.98
CA ASN A 64 21.53 -2.84 -9.85
C ASN A 64 22.51 -4.02 -9.85
N ASN A 65 21.98 -5.24 -9.81
CA ASN A 65 22.73 -6.50 -9.76
C ASN A 65 23.61 -6.68 -8.50
N GLU A 66 23.12 -6.21 -7.36
CA GLU A 66 23.75 -6.45 -6.06
C GLU A 66 23.12 -7.65 -5.34
N PRO A 67 23.79 -8.84 -5.31
CA PRO A 67 23.18 -10.06 -4.78
C PRO A 67 22.89 -10.01 -3.28
N THR A 68 23.73 -9.31 -2.51
CA THR A 68 23.57 -9.19 -1.06
C THR A 68 22.29 -8.46 -0.72
N LEU A 69 22.06 -7.31 -1.36
CA LEU A 69 20.85 -6.50 -1.17
C LEU A 69 19.63 -7.21 -1.75
N GLY A 70 19.78 -7.88 -2.90
CA GLY A 70 18.73 -8.70 -3.51
C GLY A 70 18.25 -9.80 -2.57
N LYS A 71 19.16 -10.46 -1.86
CA LYS A 71 18.82 -11.48 -0.86
C LYS A 71 18.10 -10.90 0.35
N ILE A 72 18.57 -9.78 0.90
CA ILE A 72 17.93 -9.10 2.04
C ILE A 72 16.46 -8.76 1.69
N ILE A 73 16.23 -8.17 0.52
CA ILE A 73 14.89 -7.84 0.03
C ILE A 73 14.05 -9.10 -0.19
N GLY A 74 14.63 -10.14 -0.80
CA GLY A 74 13.95 -11.42 -1.03
C GLY A 74 13.53 -12.11 0.27
N ASP A 75 14.39 -12.07 1.30
CA ASP A 75 14.10 -12.59 2.63
C ASP A 75 12.97 -11.79 3.31
N ALA A 76 12.96 -10.45 3.16
CA ALA A 76 11.89 -9.61 3.66
C ALA A 76 10.53 -10.00 3.02
N PHE A 77 10.45 -10.13 1.71
CA PHE A 77 9.24 -10.56 1.00
C PHE A 77 8.77 -11.96 1.43
N ARG A 78 9.69 -12.89 1.60
CA ARG A 78 9.33 -14.24 2.09
C ARG A 78 8.78 -14.23 3.51
N SER A 79 9.32 -13.36 4.35
CA SER A 79 8.91 -13.25 5.76
C SER A 79 7.50 -12.70 5.93
N VAL A 80 7.09 -11.74 5.08
CA VAL A 80 5.74 -11.13 5.14
C VAL A 80 4.70 -11.90 4.31
N GLY A 81 5.12 -12.76 3.39
CA GLY A 81 4.23 -13.55 2.54
C GLY A 81 3.51 -12.76 1.43
N GLU A 82 2.53 -13.40 0.78
CA GLU A 82 1.85 -12.84 -0.42
C GLU A 82 1.03 -11.57 -0.15
N THR A 83 0.55 -11.39 1.06
CA THR A 83 -0.30 -10.25 1.46
C THR A 83 0.44 -9.18 2.25
N GLY A 84 1.71 -9.42 2.57
CA GLY A 84 2.52 -8.49 3.31
C GLY A 84 3.06 -7.34 2.45
N VAL A 85 3.40 -6.25 3.11
CA VAL A 85 3.97 -5.06 2.47
C VAL A 85 5.41 -4.91 2.93
N VAL A 86 6.32 -4.71 1.97
CA VAL A 86 7.73 -4.37 2.24
C VAL A 86 7.92 -2.90 1.93
N MET A 87 8.34 -2.14 2.93
CA MET A 87 8.65 -0.71 2.80
C MET A 87 10.13 -0.49 2.98
N MET A 88 10.69 0.52 2.31
CA MET A 88 12.08 0.94 2.47
C MET A 88 12.12 2.31 3.12
N GLU A 89 12.89 2.40 4.21
CA GLU A 89 13.11 3.64 4.94
C GLU A 89 14.61 3.90 5.11
N HIS A 90 14.96 5.16 5.35
CA HIS A 90 16.33 5.51 5.68
C HIS A 90 16.64 5.13 7.12
N SER A 91 17.64 4.28 7.32
CA SER A 91 18.17 3.96 8.64
C SER A 91 19.36 4.88 8.99
N SER A 92 19.51 5.17 10.27
CA SER A 92 20.72 5.82 10.81
C SER A 92 21.87 4.84 11.07
N LEU A 93 21.62 3.54 10.86
CA LEU A 93 22.63 2.49 11.04
C LEU A 93 23.50 2.37 9.78
N PRO A 94 24.77 1.93 9.95
CA PRO A 94 25.69 1.78 8.82
C PRO A 94 25.35 0.58 7.92
N GLU A 95 24.54 -0.36 8.39
CA GLU A 95 24.14 -1.58 7.67
C GLU A 95 22.64 -1.59 7.41
N THR A 96 22.25 -2.23 6.29
CA THR A 96 20.84 -2.46 5.96
C THR A 96 20.30 -3.58 6.84
N GLU A 97 19.23 -3.29 7.56
CA GLU A 97 18.52 -4.26 8.41
C GLU A 97 17.07 -4.44 7.96
N VAL A 98 16.48 -5.56 8.35
CA VAL A 98 15.07 -5.86 8.11
C VAL A 98 14.35 -5.93 9.45
N GLU A 99 13.39 -5.05 9.65
CA GLU A 99 12.47 -5.11 10.78
C GLU A 99 11.16 -5.74 10.36
N LEU A 100 10.78 -6.84 11.03
CA LEU A 100 9.50 -7.49 10.78
C LEU A 100 8.45 -6.97 11.77
N VAL A 101 7.39 -6.37 11.24
CA VAL A 101 6.28 -5.85 12.04
C VAL A 101 5.04 -6.68 11.75
N ASP A 102 4.41 -7.20 12.81
CA ASP A 102 3.13 -7.91 12.68
C ASP A 102 1.99 -6.91 12.44
N GLY A 103 1.23 -7.14 11.38
CA GLY A 103 0.11 -6.29 10.99
C GLY A 103 0.49 -5.19 10.00
N VAL A 104 -0.24 -4.09 10.03
CA VAL A 104 -0.04 -2.93 9.15
C VAL A 104 0.43 -1.74 9.97
N GLN A 105 1.55 -1.14 9.60
CA GLN A 105 2.06 0.09 10.20
C GLN A 105 1.71 1.29 9.31
N TYR A 106 1.12 2.33 9.92
CA TYR A 106 0.83 3.60 9.27
C TYR A 106 1.80 4.67 9.75
N GLU A 107 2.18 5.61 8.85
CA GLU A 107 3.07 6.72 9.18
C GLU A 107 2.50 7.64 10.28
N LYS A 108 1.17 7.78 10.35
CA LYS A 108 0.47 8.63 11.31
C LYS A 108 -0.47 7.79 12.17
N GLY A 109 -0.20 7.72 13.46
CA GLY A 109 -1.01 6.94 14.39
C GLY A 109 -2.18 7.72 14.98
N LEU A 110 -1.90 8.70 15.85
CA LEU A 110 -2.91 9.48 16.57
C LEU A 110 -3.39 10.68 15.76
N THR A 111 -4.66 10.71 15.42
CA THR A 111 -5.31 11.86 14.76
C THR A 111 -5.74 12.93 15.77
N ASN A 112 -5.98 12.55 17.04
CA ASN A 112 -6.40 13.48 18.08
C ASN A 112 -5.90 13.03 19.45
N PRO A 113 -5.31 13.95 20.27
CA PRO A 113 -4.81 13.64 21.61
C PRO A 113 -5.85 13.06 22.57
N HIS A 114 -7.14 13.34 22.38
CA HIS A 114 -8.21 12.79 23.20
C HIS A 114 -8.37 11.27 23.09
N PHE A 115 -7.81 10.64 22.06
CA PHE A 115 -7.81 9.18 21.90
C PHE A 115 -6.70 8.48 22.68
N ILE A 116 -5.77 9.20 23.30
CA ILE A 116 -4.72 8.63 24.14
C ILE A 116 -5.34 7.82 25.28
N THR A 117 -4.87 6.58 25.43
CA THR A 117 -5.21 5.68 26.55
C THR A 117 -4.09 5.65 27.58
N ASN A 118 -2.83 5.72 27.16
CA ASN A 118 -1.66 5.79 28.05
C ASN A 118 -1.02 7.18 27.96
N LYS A 119 -1.26 7.99 28.98
CA LYS A 119 -0.77 9.39 29.03
C LYS A 119 0.76 9.48 29.16
N ALA A 120 1.39 8.52 29.82
CA ALA A 120 2.84 8.53 30.02
C ALA A 120 3.60 8.26 28.71
N LYS A 121 3.13 7.28 27.95
CA LYS A 121 3.71 6.91 26.64
C LYS A 121 3.11 7.72 25.48
N LYS A 122 2.04 8.47 25.69
CA LYS A 122 1.25 9.16 24.66
C LYS A 122 0.74 8.21 23.55
N THR A 123 0.40 6.98 23.92
CA THR A 123 -0.12 5.95 23.01
C THR A 123 -1.62 5.72 23.20
N ALA A 124 -2.28 5.23 22.15
CA ALA A 124 -3.62 4.67 22.21
C ALA A 124 -3.52 3.16 21.96
N GLU A 125 -3.87 2.39 22.98
CA GLU A 125 -3.83 0.93 22.97
C GLU A 125 -5.25 0.39 23.04
N LEU A 126 -5.64 -0.45 22.10
CA LEU A 126 -6.92 -1.13 22.04
C LEU A 126 -6.69 -2.63 21.95
N GLU A 127 -7.26 -3.38 22.86
CA GLU A 127 -7.16 -4.84 22.88
C GLU A 127 -8.34 -5.46 22.11
N ASN A 128 -8.04 -6.30 21.12
CA ASN A 128 -9.01 -6.98 20.26
C ASN A 128 -10.12 -6.06 19.71
N PRO A 129 -9.78 -4.92 19.07
CA PRO A 129 -10.78 -4.00 18.58
C PRO A 129 -11.52 -4.57 17.37
N ALA A 130 -12.79 -4.17 17.21
CA ALA A 130 -13.42 -4.21 15.91
C ALA A 130 -12.74 -3.16 15.01
N VAL A 131 -12.48 -3.51 13.74
CA VAL A 131 -11.84 -2.60 12.78
C VAL A 131 -12.87 -2.19 11.74
N LEU A 132 -13.04 -0.88 11.58
CA LEU A 132 -13.91 -0.27 10.56
C LEU A 132 -13.04 0.44 9.53
N LEU A 133 -13.03 -0.10 8.30
CA LEU A 133 -12.32 0.48 7.16
C LEU A 133 -13.31 1.21 6.27
N ILE A 134 -13.07 2.50 6.01
CA ILE A 134 -13.93 3.31 5.14
C ILE A 134 -13.02 4.07 4.17
N GLU A 135 -13.25 3.88 2.89
CA GLU A 135 -12.51 4.55 1.82
C GLU A 135 -12.95 6.01 1.62
N SER A 136 -14.25 6.27 1.75
CA SER A 136 -14.81 7.62 1.61
C SER A 136 -14.70 8.43 2.90
N PRO A 137 -14.58 9.77 2.83
CA PRO A 137 -14.58 10.61 4.02
C PRO A 137 -15.86 10.44 4.85
N VAL A 138 -15.70 10.43 6.17
CA VAL A 138 -16.83 10.38 7.14
C VAL A 138 -17.22 11.79 7.52
N GLU A 139 -18.19 12.34 6.82
CA GLU A 139 -18.68 13.72 6.98
C GLU A 139 -19.72 13.85 8.10
N ASN A 140 -20.44 12.76 8.38
CA ASN A 140 -21.53 12.75 9.35
C ASN A 140 -21.52 11.48 10.19
N ILE A 141 -21.74 11.65 11.52
CA ILE A 141 -21.77 10.55 12.49
C ILE A 141 -22.81 9.47 12.14
N ARG A 142 -23.88 9.85 11.44
CA ARG A 142 -24.94 8.92 11.02
C ARG A 142 -24.47 7.85 10.04
N GLN A 143 -23.41 8.13 9.26
CA GLN A 143 -22.83 7.17 8.32
C GLN A 143 -22.27 5.93 9.03
N ILE A 144 -21.80 6.08 10.25
CA ILE A 144 -21.21 5.02 11.08
C ILE A 144 -22.04 4.68 12.31
N GLN A 145 -23.25 5.23 12.44
CA GLN A 145 -24.09 5.09 13.64
C GLN A 145 -24.38 3.64 13.98
N SER A 146 -24.75 2.82 13.02
CA SER A 146 -25.07 1.41 13.23
C SER A 146 -23.89 0.61 13.80
N VAL A 147 -22.66 0.92 13.34
CA VAL A 147 -21.44 0.29 13.86
C VAL A 147 -21.16 0.78 15.29
N LEU A 148 -21.32 2.10 15.55
CA LEU A 148 -21.14 2.65 16.89
C LEU A 148 -22.11 2.02 17.89
N GLU A 149 -23.40 1.93 17.57
CA GLU A 149 -24.41 1.27 18.40
C GLU A 149 -24.07 -0.19 18.69
N HIS A 150 -23.58 -0.93 17.67
CA HIS A 150 -23.18 -2.31 17.82
C HIS A 150 -22.02 -2.50 18.80
N VAL A 151 -20.93 -1.70 18.62
CA VAL A 151 -19.74 -1.82 19.47
C VAL A 151 -20.01 -1.33 20.91
N ILE A 152 -20.84 -0.29 21.08
CA ILE A 152 -21.26 0.17 22.39
C ILE A 152 -22.07 -0.91 23.11
N LYS A 153 -23.06 -1.48 22.44
CA LYS A 153 -23.90 -2.55 23.01
C LYS A 153 -23.09 -3.77 23.43
N LYS A 154 -22.04 -4.11 22.68
CA LYS A 154 -21.15 -5.24 22.98
C LYS A 154 -19.96 -4.86 23.88
N ASN A 155 -19.82 -3.60 24.25
CA ASN A 155 -18.64 -3.07 24.97
C ASN A 155 -17.30 -3.43 24.29
N MET A 156 -17.29 -3.40 22.95
CA MET A 156 -16.10 -3.70 22.14
C MET A 156 -15.33 -2.43 21.84
N PRO A 157 -13.99 -2.45 21.88
CA PRO A 157 -13.18 -1.37 21.33
C PRO A 157 -13.35 -1.26 19.82
N LEU A 158 -13.24 -0.06 19.28
CA LEU A 158 -13.35 0.23 17.85
C LEU A 158 -12.12 0.98 17.35
N LEU A 159 -11.48 0.47 16.32
CA LEU A 159 -10.50 1.17 15.51
C LEU A 159 -11.16 1.58 14.19
N ILE A 160 -11.17 2.88 13.90
CA ILE A 160 -11.62 3.40 12.60
C ILE A 160 -10.40 3.76 11.77
N VAL A 161 -10.33 3.24 10.56
CA VAL A 161 -9.35 3.62 9.54
C VAL A 161 -10.10 4.35 8.43
N ALA A 162 -10.09 5.66 8.49
CA ALA A 162 -10.82 6.53 7.57
C ALA A 162 -10.38 7.98 7.71
N ASP A 163 -10.66 8.79 6.71
CA ASP A 163 -10.64 10.24 6.83
C ASP A 163 -11.93 10.70 7.50
N VAL A 164 -11.80 11.27 8.69
CA VAL A 164 -12.95 11.67 9.52
C VAL A 164 -12.98 13.19 9.69
N GLU A 165 -14.08 13.81 9.29
CA GLU A 165 -14.28 15.25 9.41
C GLU A 165 -14.24 15.73 10.88
N ALA A 166 -13.75 16.95 11.07
CA ALA A 166 -13.52 17.53 12.40
C ALA A 166 -14.76 17.49 13.33
N PRO A 167 -16.00 17.76 12.89
CA PRO A 167 -17.18 17.68 13.75
C PRO A 167 -17.48 16.27 14.25
N VAL A 168 -17.27 15.26 13.38
CA VAL A 168 -17.45 13.84 13.74
C VAL A 168 -16.35 13.41 14.70
N MET A 169 -15.10 13.78 14.42
CA MET A 169 -13.95 13.54 15.28
C MET A 169 -14.17 14.10 16.69
N ALA A 170 -14.63 15.35 16.80
CA ALA A 170 -14.91 15.99 18.08
C ALA A 170 -16.02 15.25 18.86
N THR A 171 -17.06 14.80 18.18
CA THR A 171 -18.17 14.04 18.78
C THR A 171 -17.67 12.70 19.33
N LEU A 172 -16.85 11.97 18.56
CA LEU A 172 -16.28 10.69 18.99
C LEU A 172 -15.29 10.88 20.16
N ALA A 173 -14.44 11.89 20.10
CA ALA A 173 -13.51 12.23 21.17
C ALA A 173 -14.24 12.57 22.49
N MET A 174 -15.34 13.33 22.41
CA MET A 174 -16.16 13.64 23.58
C MET A 174 -16.80 12.37 24.18
N ASN A 175 -17.35 11.49 23.37
CA ASN A 175 -17.92 10.23 23.84
C ASN A 175 -16.88 9.29 24.44
N LYS A 176 -15.68 9.24 23.88
CA LYS A 176 -14.56 8.50 24.45
C LYS A 176 -14.15 9.08 25.82
N THR A 177 -14.06 10.40 25.94
CA THR A 177 -13.70 11.07 27.19
C THR A 177 -14.75 10.83 28.27
N LYS A 178 -16.04 10.75 27.91
CA LYS A 178 -17.14 10.39 28.83
C LYS A 178 -17.17 8.91 29.17
N GLY A 179 -16.32 8.09 28.60
CA GLY A 179 -16.27 6.65 28.84
C GLY A 179 -17.36 5.83 28.13
N ASN A 180 -18.12 6.43 27.21
CA ASN A 180 -19.21 5.77 26.50
C ASN A 180 -18.71 4.79 25.44
N ILE A 181 -17.50 4.99 24.91
CA ILE A 181 -16.92 4.18 23.84
C ILE A 181 -15.39 4.13 24.01
N LYS A 182 -14.82 2.97 23.65
CA LYS A 182 -13.38 2.78 23.52
C LYS A 182 -13.02 2.85 22.04
N ILE A 183 -12.43 3.95 21.60
CA ILE A 183 -12.21 4.20 20.17
C ILE A 183 -10.85 4.84 19.91
N ASN A 184 -10.25 4.51 18.78
CA ASN A 184 -9.21 5.28 18.13
C ASN A 184 -9.51 5.44 16.65
N ILE A 185 -8.97 6.50 16.05
CA ILE A 185 -9.12 6.81 14.63
C ILE A 185 -7.73 7.04 14.06
N VAL A 186 -7.43 6.37 12.96
CA VAL A 186 -6.25 6.59 12.12
C VAL A 186 -6.71 6.98 10.72
N ASN A 187 -5.97 7.87 10.08
CA ASN A 187 -6.27 8.24 8.70
C ASN A 187 -6.02 7.05 7.76
N ALA A 188 -6.81 6.97 6.70
CA ALA A 188 -6.55 6.02 5.64
C ALA A 188 -5.17 6.32 5.01
N PRO A 189 -4.37 5.29 4.68
CA PRO A 189 -3.12 5.50 3.94
C PRO A 189 -3.45 6.05 2.55
N THR A 190 -2.73 7.07 2.14
CA THR A 190 -2.84 7.70 0.81
C THR A 190 -1.94 7.03 -0.21
#